data_3dcc1d43969e42cbe1c6e2cb20a9dc4a
#
_entry.id   3dcc1d43969e42cbe1c6e2cb20a9dc4a
#
_cell.length_a   1.000
_cell.length_b   1.000
_cell.length_c   1.000
_cell.angle_alpha   90.00
_cell.angle_beta   90.00
_cell.angle_gamma   90.00
#
_symmetry.space_group_name_H-M   'P 1'
#
loop_
_entity.id
_entity.type
_entity.pdbx_description
1 polymer ?
#
loop_
_entity_poly.entity_id
_entity_poly.type
_entity_poly.pdbx_seq_one_letter_code
_entity_poly.pdbx_strand_id
1 'polypeptide(L)'
;TMIYIKIDNDVFYDDAVVLVRSFYPRTEVMALKADSKPEENDEILSIEVPDITGLDKKNAHEVFKDSLYKKLSEKTGKKLPWGYLTGVRPSKIAYTMLEEGATEEQIKKHFMDKHYASEEKADLALTVARKELDILTDMDYKTGYSLYIGIPFCPSICLYCSFSSYALGAYKDYVDNYVDALIKEIRYVAESMKGRRLDTVYMGGGTPTTLSAAQLDKVLTVVEEAFDLSACRELTVEAGRPDSVTPDKFKVLKAHNVGRISINPQTMNQKTLDLIGRKHTVEDIKNAYAMAREAGLDNINMDMILGLPGEGVDEVYHTLNEIKAMRPESLTVHSL
;
A
#
# COMPACT_ATOMS: atom_id res chain seq x y z
N THR A 1 0.41 31.46 -1.19
CA THR A 1 0.96 31.31 -2.55
C THR A 1 0.58 29.95 -3.07
N MET A 2 -0.09 29.92 -4.20
CA MET A 2 -0.53 28.73 -4.90
C MET A 2 0.20 28.65 -6.24
N ILE A 3 0.38 27.44 -6.80
CA ILE A 3 0.93 27.26 -8.14
C ILE A 3 -0.19 26.78 -9.06
N TYR A 4 -0.45 27.55 -10.12
CA TYR A 4 -1.35 27.14 -11.19
C TYR A 4 -0.56 26.55 -12.35
N ILE A 5 -0.90 25.33 -12.74
CA ILE A 5 -0.32 24.67 -13.91
C ILE A 5 -1.17 24.98 -15.14
N LYS A 6 -0.52 25.58 -16.14
CA LYS A 6 -1.04 25.70 -17.49
C LYS A 6 -0.28 24.72 -18.38
N ILE A 7 -0.96 23.72 -18.91
CA ILE A 7 -0.38 22.71 -19.80
C ILE A 7 -1.18 22.64 -21.09
N ASP A 8 -0.50 22.43 -22.20
CA ASP A 8 -1.09 22.36 -23.54
C ASP A 8 -1.69 21.00 -23.90
N ASN A 9 -1.41 19.97 -23.08
CA ASN A 9 -1.97 18.61 -23.24
C ASN A 9 -2.31 18.02 -21.87
N ASP A 10 -3.59 17.89 -21.57
CA ASP A 10 -4.12 17.42 -20.28
C ASP A 10 -3.75 15.97 -19.95
N VAL A 11 -3.35 15.16 -20.93
CA VAL A 11 -2.91 13.75 -20.68
C VAL A 11 -1.74 13.69 -19.72
N PHE A 12 -0.90 14.72 -19.66
CA PHE A 12 0.28 14.80 -18.79
C PHE A 12 0.05 15.61 -17.51
N TYR A 13 -1.17 16.06 -17.28
CA TYR A 13 -1.48 16.94 -16.12
C TYR A 13 -1.13 16.29 -14.79
N ASP A 14 -1.50 15.04 -14.58
CA ASP A 14 -1.24 14.33 -13.31
C ASP A 14 0.26 14.18 -13.06
N ASP A 15 1.05 13.82 -14.09
CA ASP A 15 2.52 13.75 -13.97
C ASP A 15 3.11 15.12 -13.63
N ALA A 16 2.58 16.19 -14.23
CA ALA A 16 3.01 17.55 -13.96
C ALA A 16 2.73 17.95 -12.51
N VAL A 17 1.51 17.72 -12.02
CA VAL A 17 1.12 18.03 -10.64
C VAL A 17 2.01 17.31 -9.63
N VAL A 18 2.21 16.01 -9.80
CA VAL A 18 3.03 15.21 -8.86
C VAL A 18 4.47 15.70 -8.86
N LEU A 19 5.05 15.96 -10.03
CA LEU A 19 6.43 16.40 -10.12
C LEU A 19 6.60 17.83 -9.58
N VAL A 20 5.71 18.77 -9.89
CA VAL A 20 5.74 20.12 -9.35
C VAL A 20 5.61 20.12 -7.82
N ARG A 21 4.67 19.34 -7.26
CA ARG A 21 4.56 19.17 -5.79
C ARG A 21 5.84 18.65 -5.15
N SER A 22 6.58 17.80 -5.83
CA SER A 22 7.85 17.28 -5.33
C SER A 22 8.93 18.37 -5.21
N PHE A 23 8.94 19.35 -6.11
CA PHE A 23 9.84 20.52 -6.04
C PHE A 23 9.35 21.62 -5.08
N TYR A 24 8.04 21.75 -4.90
CA TYR A 24 7.40 22.76 -4.06
C TYR A 24 6.55 22.11 -2.94
N PRO A 25 7.19 21.38 -2.01
CA PRO A 25 6.48 20.76 -0.90
C PRO A 25 5.79 21.85 -0.06
N ARG A 26 4.56 21.61 0.38
CA ARG A 26 3.71 22.54 1.15
C ARG A 26 3.09 23.68 0.32
N THR A 27 3.23 23.68 -1.00
CA THR A 27 2.55 24.64 -1.90
C THR A 27 1.38 23.91 -2.54
N GLU A 28 0.22 24.55 -2.52
CA GLU A 28 -0.95 24.03 -3.22
C GLU A 28 -0.75 24.19 -4.74
N VAL A 29 -1.02 23.11 -5.48
CA VAL A 29 -0.84 23.06 -6.93
C VAL A 29 -2.16 22.68 -7.58
N MET A 30 -2.65 23.51 -8.49
CA MET A 30 -3.92 23.35 -9.18
C MET A 30 -3.80 23.54 -10.69
N ALA A 31 -4.77 23.04 -11.45
CA ALA A 31 -4.89 23.39 -12.88
C ALA A 31 -5.33 24.83 -13.06
N LEU A 32 -4.73 25.53 -14.01
CA LEU A 32 -5.25 26.82 -14.46
C LEU A 32 -6.43 26.58 -15.40
N LYS A 33 -7.65 26.82 -14.92
CA LYS A 33 -8.88 26.73 -15.70
C LYS A 33 -9.37 28.11 -16.12
N ALA A 34 -10.33 28.17 -17.04
CA ALA A 34 -10.89 29.43 -17.52
C ALA A 34 -11.56 30.26 -16.41
N ASP A 35 -12.06 29.60 -15.37
CA ASP A 35 -12.70 30.25 -14.20
C ASP A 35 -11.73 30.45 -13.01
N SER A 36 -10.46 30.06 -13.15
CA SER A 36 -9.45 30.29 -12.13
C SER A 36 -9.17 31.76 -11.94
N LYS A 37 -9.00 32.20 -10.70
CA LYS A 37 -8.69 33.58 -10.33
C LYS A 37 -7.41 33.62 -9.50
N PRO A 38 -6.23 33.50 -10.15
CA PRO A 38 -4.95 33.63 -9.44
C PRO A 38 -4.85 34.99 -8.76
N GLU A 39 -4.33 34.99 -7.52
CA GLU A 39 -4.00 36.19 -6.78
C GLU A 39 -2.62 36.76 -7.21
N GLU A 40 -2.30 38.00 -6.83
CA GLU A 40 -1.03 38.66 -7.20
C GLU A 40 0.22 37.88 -6.76
N ASN A 41 0.11 37.12 -5.67
CA ASN A 41 1.20 36.29 -5.10
C ASN A 41 1.23 34.83 -5.60
N ASP A 42 0.32 34.47 -6.50
CA ASP A 42 0.27 33.10 -7.05
C ASP A 42 1.17 32.99 -8.28
N GLU A 43 1.72 31.81 -8.47
CA GLU A 43 2.60 31.52 -9.59
C GLU A 43 1.86 30.74 -10.68
N ILE A 44 1.97 31.21 -11.93
CA ILE A 44 1.48 30.48 -13.11
C ILE A 44 2.68 29.79 -13.77
N LEU A 45 2.70 28.46 -13.70
CA LEU A 45 3.71 27.61 -14.33
C LEU A 45 3.18 27.10 -15.68
N SER A 46 3.69 27.68 -16.77
CA SER A 46 3.39 27.21 -18.13
C SER A 46 4.31 26.04 -18.47
N ILE A 47 3.72 24.89 -18.78
CA ILE A 47 4.41 23.65 -19.11
C ILE A 47 4.08 23.27 -20.55
N GLU A 48 5.11 23.23 -21.39
CA GLU A 48 5.04 22.76 -22.77
C GLU A 48 5.37 21.28 -22.81
N VAL A 49 4.54 20.50 -23.49
CA VAL A 49 4.83 19.09 -23.77
C VAL A 49 5.87 19.00 -24.87
N PRO A 50 6.98 18.27 -24.67
CA PRO A 50 7.98 18.11 -25.72
C PRO A 50 7.42 17.32 -26.93
N ASP A 51 8.13 17.31 -28.04
CA ASP A 51 7.74 16.49 -29.19
C ASP A 51 7.81 14.98 -28.81
N ILE A 52 6.65 14.35 -28.82
CA ILE A 52 6.42 12.94 -28.49
C ILE A 52 5.92 12.13 -29.69
N THR A 53 6.00 12.71 -30.88
CA THR A 53 5.53 12.07 -32.11
C THR A 53 6.19 10.71 -32.34
N GLY A 54 5.36 9.69 -32.53
CA GLY A 54 5.83 8.32 -32.78
C GLY A 54 6.22 7.52 -31.52
N LEU A 55 6.12 8.11 -30.33
CA LEU A 55 6.37 7.39 -29.08
C LEU A 55 5.11 6.66 -28.60
N ASP A 56 5.32 5.48 -28.01
CA ASP A 56 4.25 4.83 -27.24
C ASP A 56 3.94 5.61 -25.96
N LYS A 57 2.82 5.29 -25.33
CA LYS A 57 2.34 5.98 -24.13
C LYS A 57 3.40 6.05 -23.01
N LYS A 58 4.09 4.94 -22.75
CA LYS A 58 5.09 4.86 -21.66
C LYS A 58 6.28 5.77 -21.95
N ASN A 59 6.83 5.71 -23.14
CA ASN A 59 7.97 6.53 -23.55
C ASN A 59 7.60 8.01 -23.62
N ALA A 60 6.40 8.35 -24.09
CA ALA A 60 5.91 9.73 -24.09
C ALA A 60 5.86 10.34 -22.66
N HIS A 61 5.33 9.59 -21.67
CA HIS A 61 5.32 10.03 -20.28
C HIS A 61 6.74 10.15 -19.67
N GLU A 62 7.67 9.26 -20.05
CA GLU A 62 9.07 9.36 -19.61
C GLU A 62 9.74 10.63 -20.18
N VAL A 63 9.62 10.89 -21.49
CA VAL A 63 10.19 12.09 -22.13
C VAL A 63 9.61 13.37 -21.55
N PHE A 64 8.31 13.38 -21.28
CA PHE A 64 7.64 14.52 -20.63
C PHE A 64 8.21 14.78 -19.22
N LYS A 65 8.29 13.76 -18.38
CA LYS A 65 8.82 13.87 -17.00
C LYS A 65 10.29 14.29 -16.98
N ASP A 66 11.11 13.75 -17.87
CA ASP A 66 12.52 14.13 -18.03
C ASP A 66 12.64 15.64 -18.36
N SER A 67 11.89 16.11 -19.37
CA SER A 67 11.89 17.51 -19.79
C SER A 67 11.43 18.44 -18.66
N LEU A 68 10.34 18.09 -17.99
CA LEU A 68 9.79 18.90 -16.89
C LEU A 68 10.74 18.90 -15.68
N TYR A 69 11.35 17.77 -15.34
CA TYR A 69 12.32 17.70 -14.25
C TYR A 69 13.50 18.63 -14.48
N LYS A 70 14.08 18.62 -15.68
CA LYS A 70 15.20 19.53 -16.05
C LYS A 70 14.82 20.98 -15.85
N LYS A 71 13.68 21.40 -16.41
CA LYS A 71 13.16 22.79 -16.28
C LYS A 71 12.96 23.19 -14.81
N LEU A 72 12.35 22.30 -14.00
CA LEU A 72 12.13 22.58 -12.58
C LEU A 72 13.42 22.59 -11.75
N SER A 73 14.35 21.67 -12.06
CA SER A 73 15.66 21.63 -11.40
C SER A 73 16.47 22.88 -11.69
N GLU A 74 16.52 23.35 -12.93
CA GLU A 74 17.18 24.62 -13.33
C GLU A 74 16.52 25.81 -12.63
N LYS A 75 15.20 25.90 -12.65
CA LYS A 75 14.44 27.01 -12.04
C LYS A 75 14.62 27.09 -10.53
N THR A 76 14.65 25.96 -9.84
CA THR A 76 14.65 25.92 -8.36
C THR A 76 16.05 25.69 -7.76
N GLY A 77 17.04 25.29 -8.56
CA GLY A 77 18.35 24.83 -8.08
C GLY A 77 18.31 23.52 -7.28
N LYS A 78 17.16 22.83 -7.22
CA LYS A 78 16.96 21.62 -6.43
C LYS A 78 17.19 20.36 -7.26
N LYS A 79 17.72 19.31 -6.60
CA LYS A 79 17.76 17.96 -7.11
C LYS A 79 16.93 17.08 -6.19
N LEU A 80 15.97 16.34 -6.74
CA LEU A 80 15.13 15.43 -5.95
C LEU A 80 15.87 14.12 -5.72
N PRO A 81 15.78 13.49 -4.53
CA PRO A 81 16.48 12.25 -4.22
C PRO A 81 16.16 11.10 -5.19
N TRP A 82 14.92 10.99 -5.67
CA TRP A 82 14.49 10.02 -6.66
C TRP A 82 14.44 10.55 -8.11
N GLY A 83 14.98 11.77 -8.34
CA GLY A 83 14.88 12.43 -9.63
C GLY A 83 13.43 12.62 -10.08
N TYR A 84 13.11 12.23 -11.31
CA TYR A 84 11.72 12.31 -11.81
C TYR A 84 10.91 11.03 -11.60
N LEU A 85 11.42 10.05 -10.88
CA LEU A 85 10.65 8.84 -10.56
C LEU A 85 9.50 9.17 -9.61
N THR A 86 8.32 9.27 -10.15
CA THR A 86 7.08 9.56 -9.41
C THR A 86 6.02 8.52 -9.74
N GLY A 87 5.24 8.10 -8.73
CA GLY A 87 4.15 7.13 -8.93
C GLY A 87 4.60 5.72 -9.34
N VAL A 88 5.87 5.37 -9.10
CA VAL A 88 6.45 4.07 -9.44
C VAL A 88 7.12 3.43 -8.23
N ARG A 89 7.29 2.11 -8.26
CA ARG A 89 8.10 1.36 -7.30
C ARG A 89 9.54 1.27 -7.85
N PRO A 90 10.51 2.06 -7.34
CA PRO A 90 11.87 2.07 -7.89
C PRO A 90 12.54 0.70 -7.81
N SER A 91 12.35 -0.06 -6.72
CA SER A 91 12.90 -1.42 -6.59
C SER A 91 12.49 -2.34 -7.73
N LYS A 92 11.28 -2.17 -8.33
CA LYS A 92 10.86 -2.96 -9.48
C LYS A 92 11.74 -2.74 -10.72
N ILE A 93 12.23 -1.51 -10.91
CA ILE A 93 13.16 -1.20 -12.03
C ILE A 93 14.46 -1.96 -11.81
N ALA A 94 15.06 -1.85 -10.61
CA ALA A 94 16.29 -2.55 -10.25
C ALA A 94 16.10 -4.07 -10.31
N TYR A 95 14.98 -4.59 -9.81
CA TYR A 95 14.62 -5.99 -9.84
C TYR A 95 14.59 -6.55 -11.29
N THR A 96 13.87 -5.87 -12.19
CA THR A 96 13.79 -6.28 -13.59
C THR A 96 15.17 -6.29 -14.26
N MET A 97 15.99 -5.27 -14.00
CA MET A 97 17.35 -5.23 -14.54
C MET A 97 18.24 -6.35 -13.99
N LEU A 98 18.09 -6.73 -12.70
CA LEU A 98 18.79 -7.89 -12.13
C LEU A 98 18.35 -9.20 -12.80
N GLU A 99 17.05 -9.40 -13.04
CA GLU A 99 16.54 -10.58 -13.75
C GLU A 99 17.04 -10.67 -15.19
N GLU A 100 17.27 -9.53 -15.84
CA GLU A 100 17.86 -9.41 -17.19
C GLU A 100 19.39 -9.58 -17.20
N GLY A 101 20.01 -9.73 -16.02
CA GLY A 101 21.45 -9.98 -15.88
C GLY A 101 22.31 -8.72 -15.84
N ALA A 102 21.71 -7.55 -15.61
CA ALA A 102 22.49 -6.32 -15.47
C ALA A 102 23.36 -6.33 -14.20
N THR A 103 24.57 -5.76 -14.30
CA THR A 103 25.45 -5.58 -13.15
C THR A 103 24.94 -4.47 -12.24
N GLU A 104 25.37 -4.47 -10.98
CA GLU A 104 25.02 -3.42 -10.01
C GLU A 104 25.44 -2.03 -10.48
N GLU A 105 26.63 -1.93 -11.07
CA GLU A 105 27.11 -0.66 -11.62
C GLU A 105 26.19 -0.16 -12.75
N GLN A 106 25.75 -1.07 -13.63
CA GLN A 106 24.81 -0.71 -14.69
C GLN A 106 23.47 -0.23 -14.12
N ILE A 107 22.96 -0.88 -13.07
CA ILE A 107 21.71 -0.50 -12.40
C ILE A 107 21.86 0.87 -11.74
N LYS A 108 22.91 1.08 -10.94
CA LYS A 108 23.17 2.38 -10.30
C LYS A 108 23.32 3.49 -11.34
N LYS A 109 24.11 3.25 -12.37
CA LYS A 109 24.27 4.19 -13.47
C LYS A 109 22.94 4.53 -14.14
N HIS A 110 22.08 3.52 -14.38
CA HIS A 110 20.76 3.73 -14.96
C HIS A 110 19.89 4.68 -14.08
N PHE A 111 19.89 4.47 -12.77
CA PHE A 111 19.15 5.34 -11.85
C PHE A 111 19.69 6.77 -11.83
N MET A 112 21.01 6.93 -11.82
CA MET A 112 21.65 8.24 -11.72
C MET A 112 21.59 9.00 -13.05
N ASP A 113 21.92 8.37 -14.15
CA ASP A 113 22.04 9.04 -15.46
C ASP A 113 20.67 9.24 -16.13
N LYS A 114 19.82 8.23 -16.09
CA LYS A 114 18.51 8.29 -16.75
C LYS A 114 17.46 8.99 -15.89
N HIS A 115 17.41 8.67 -14.60
CA HIS A 115 16.32 9.14 -13.72
C HIS A 115 16.73 10.28 -12.80
N TYR A 116 18.01 10.69 -12.80
CA TYR A 116 18.59 11.72 -11.91
C TYR A 116 18.45 11.39 -10.43
N ALA A 117 18.31 10.12 -10.07
CA ALA A 117 18.26 9.69 -8.70
C ALA A 117 19.62 9.90 -8.01
N SER A 118 19.62 10.16 -6.69
CA SER A 118 20.85 10.19 -5.93
C SER A 118 21.48 8.80 -5.83
N GLU A 119 22.80 8.74 -5.61
CA GLU A 119 23.51 7.47 -5.40
C GLU A 119 22.89 6.68 -4.23
N GLU A 120 22.60 7.36 -3.10
CA GLU A 120 21.93 6.75 -1.96
C GLU A 120 20.61 6.05 -2.32
N LYS A 121 19.81 6.68 -3.19
CA LYS A 121 18.51 6.11 -3.61
C LYS A 121 18.67 5.00 -4.64
N ALA A 122 19.69 5.08 -5.50
CA ALA A 122 20.06 3.99 -6.38
C ALA A 122 20.51 2.75 -5.59
N ASP A 123 21.33 2.94 -4.55
CA ASP A 123 21.75 1.87 -3.65
C ASP A 123 20.59 1.26 -2.86
N LEU A 124 19.69 2.08 -2.38
CA LEU A 124 18.48 1.63 -1.68
C LEU A 124 17.61 0.78 -2.62
N ALA A 125 17.34 1.24 -3.85
CA ALA A 125 16.54 0.50 -4.82
C ALA A 125 17.16 -0.86 -5.14
N LEU A 126 18.48 -0.92 -5.33
CA LEU A 126 19.22 -2.15 -5.58
C LEU A 126 19.19 -3.10 -4.39
N THR A 127 19.40 -2.59 -3.17
CA THR A 127 19.36 -3.38 -1.93
C THR A 127 18.00 -4.04 -1.74
N VAL A 128 16.93 -3.27 -1.94
CA VAL A 128 15.56 -3.79 -1.84
C VAL A 128 15.30 -4.84 -2.93
N ALA A 129 15.69 -4.56 -4.18
CA ALA A 129 15.48 -5.48 -5.30
C ALA A 129 16.20 -6.82 -5.08
N ARG A 130 17.42 -6.81 -4.53
CA ARG A 130 18.13 -8.05 -4.16
C ARG A 130 17.37 -8.85 -3.12
N LYS A 131 16.92 -8.17 -2.07
CA LYS A 131 16.16 -8.83 -1.01
C LYS A 131 14.84 -9.42 -1.53
N GLU A 132 14.16 -8.69 -2.43
CA GLU A 132 12.98 -9.22 -3.12
C GLU A 132 13.34 -10.47 -3.94
N LEU A 133 14.45 -10.44 -4.69
CA LEU A 133 14.89 -11.57 -5.51
C LEU A 133 15.24 -12.79 -4.64
N ASP A 134 15.98 -12.59 -3.55
CA ASP A 134 16.32 -13.66 -2.59
C ASP A 134 15.06 -14.37 -2.05
N ILE A 135 14.03 -13.57 -1.67
CA ILE A 135 12.77 -14.11 -1.16
C ILE A 135 12.02 -14.90 -2.25
N LEU A 136 12.06 -14.41 -3.51
CA LEU A 136 11.34 -15.01 -4.62
C LEU A 136 12.07 -16.20 -5.25
N THR A 137 13.38 -16.37 -5.01
CA THR A 137 14.20 -17.45 -5.61
C THR A 137 13.62 -18.83 -5.31
N ASP A 138 13.07 -19.03 -4.12
CA ASP A 138 12.46 -20.29 -3.71
C ASP A 138 10.97 -20.42 -4.10
N MET A 139 10.41 -19.43 -4.78
CA MET A 139 9.02 -19.42 -5.21
C MET A 139 8.93 -19.58 -6.73
N ASP A 140 7.93 -20.30 -7.19
CA ASP A 140 7.59 -20.30 -8.62
C ASP A 140 6.73 -19.10 -9.00
N TYR A 141 7.25 -17.90 -8.73
CA TYR A 141 6.51 -16.65 -8.96
C TYR A 141 6.21 -16.36 -10.44
N LYS A 142 6.80 -17.12 -11.37
CA LYS A 142 6.55 -16.97 -12.82
C LYS A 142 5.33 -17.76 -13.28
N THR A 143 5.11 -18.96 -12.73
CA THR A 143 4.01 -19.85 -13.14
C THR A 143 3.01 -20.13 -12.02
N GLY A 144 3.39 -19.94 -10.76
CA GLY A 144 2.50 -19.93 -9.60
C GLY A 144 1.59 -18.71 -9.55
N TYR A 145 0.76 -18.64 -8.52
CA TYR A 145 -0.11 -17.50 -8.27
C TYR A 145 -0.34 -17.28 -6.77
N SER A 146 -0.79 -16.08 -6.45
CA SER A 146 -1.25 -15.71 -5.11
C SER A 146 -2.75 -15.44 -5.16
N LEU A 147 -3.49 -15.91 -4.15
CA LEU A 147 -4.92 -15.67 -4.03
C LEU A 147 -5.17 -14.51 -3.07
N TYR A 148 -5.86 -13.47 -3.55
CA TYR A 148 -6.36 -12.40 -2.71
C TYR A 148 -7.86 -12.52 -2.51
N ILE A 149 -8.31 -12.56 -1.25
CA ILE A 149 -9.71 -12.64 -0.85
C ILE A 149 -10.08 -11.30 -0.21
N GLY A 150 -10.93 -10.53 -0.88
CA GLY A 150 -11.33 -9.20 -0.42
C GLY A 150 -12.59 -9.25 0.45
N ILE A 151 -12.56 -8.71 1.66
CA ILE A 151 -13.74 -8.51 2.52
C ILE A 151 -14.00 -7.00 2.61
N PRO A 152 -15.05 -6.48 1.97
CA PRO A 152 -15.22 -5.03 1.79
C PRO A 152 -15.83 -4.32 3.00
N PHE A 153 -16.07 -5.01 4.10
CA PHE A 153 -16.73 -4.43 5.28
C PHE A 153 -15.72 -3.91 6.30
N CYS A 154 -16.02 -2.75 6.90
CA CYS A 154 -15.29 -2.18 8.04
C CYS A 154 -16.26 -1.83 9.16
N PRO A 155 -15.85 -1.83 10.44
CA PRO A 155 -16.67 -1.34 11.53
C PRO A 155 -17.07 0.13 11.33
N SER A 156 -16.14 0.96 10.86
CA SER A 156 -16.34 2.35 10.43
C SER A 156 -15.31 2.71 9.37
N ILE A 157 -15.59 3.74 8.56
CA ILE A 157 -14.66 4.24 7.55
C ILE A 157 -13.69 5.22 8.20
N CYS A 158 -12.40 4.99 8.05
CA CYS A 158 -11.35 5.88 8.55
C CYS A 158 -11.16 7.08 7.61
N LEU A 159 -10.85 8.25 8.18
CA LEU A 159 -10.72 9.52 7.44
C LEU A 159 -9.69 9.46 6.29
N TYR A 160 -8.61 8.73 6.49
CA TYR A 160 -7.50 8.62 5.51
C TYR A 160 -7.69 7.49 4.49
N CYS A 161 -8.71 6.62 4.66
CA CYS A 161 -8.80 5.39 3.90
C CYS A 161 -9.31 5.63 2.47
N SER A 162 -8.51 5.19 1.49
CA SER A 162 -8.86 5.22 0.07
C SER A 162 -9.37 3.87 -0.47
N PHE A 163 -9.41 2.83 0.38
CA PHE A 163 -9.88 1.52 -0.04
C PHE A 163 -11.39 1.49 -0.22
N SER A 164 -11.86 0.71 -1.21
CA SER A 164 -13.27 0.45 -1.40
C SER A 164 -13.80 -0.37 -0.22
N SER A 165 -14.41 0.31 0.75
CA SER A 165 -14.95 -0.32 1.94
C SER A 165 -16.31 0.25 2.31
N TYR A 166 -17.11 -0.57 2.97
CA TYR A 166 -18.48 -0.25 3.37
C TYR A 166 -18.63 -0.38 4.88
N ALA A 167 -19.26 0.61 5.51
CA ALA A 167 -19.55 0.54 6.94
C ALA A 167 -20.51 -0.61 7.24
N LEU A 168 -20.08 -1.57 8.06
CA LEU A 168 -20.83 -2.81 8.37
C LEU A 168 -22.26 -2.53 8.86
N GLY A 169 -22.47 -1.47 9.64
CA GLY A 169 -23.78 -1.11 10.15
C GLY A 169 -24.85 -0.86 9.07
N ALA A 170 -24.42 -0.35 7.90
CA ALA A 170 -25.33 -0.10 6.77
C ALA A 170 -25.56 -1.34 5.89
N TYR A 171 -24.69 -2.33 5.97
CA TYR A 171 -24.68 -3.50 5.07
C TYR A 171 -24.81 -4.84 5.81
N LYS A 172 -25.16 -4.81 7.10
CA LYS A 172 -25.20 -6.00 7.94
C LYS A 172 -26.07 -7.13 7.35
N ASP A 173 -27.20 -6.79 6.77
CA ASP A 173 -28.15 -7.76 6.19
C ASP A 173 -27.66 -8.38 4.87
N TYR A 174 -26.60 -7.84 4.28
CA TYR A 174 -26.02 -8.33 3.02
C TYR A 174 -24.79 -9.22 3.24
N VAL A 175 -24.24 -9.30 4.44
CA VAL A 175 -22.98 -10.01 4.71
C VAL A 175 -23.08 -11.49 4.38
N ASP A 176 -24.15 -12.17 4.73
CA ASP A 176 -24.35 -13.60 4.41
C ASP A 176 -24.44 -13.82 2.91
N ASN A 177 -25.20 -12.99 2.19
CA ASN A 177 -25.28 -13.05 0.73
C ASN A 177 -23.91 -12.80 0.08
N TYR A 178 -23.13 -11.88 0.63
CA TYR A 178 -21.76 -11.62 0.19
C TYR A 178 -20.87 -12.84 0.39
N VAL A 179 -20.90 -13.46 1.57
CA VAL A 179 -20.14 -14.67 1.88
C VAL A 179 -20.52 -15.82 0.94
N ASP A 180 -21.80 -16.01 0.65
CA ASP A 180 -22.26 -17.04 -0.28
C ASP A 180 -21.80 -16.78 -1.73
N ALA A 181 -21.78 -15.51 -2.16
CA ALA A 181 -21.24 -15.12 -3.46
C ALA A 181 -19.72 -15.35 -3.52
N LEU A 182 -18.99 -14.91 -2.48
CA LEU A 182 -17.55 -15.09 -2.36
C LEU A 182 -17.15 -16.57 -2.43
N ILE A 183 -17.88 -17.46 -1.78
CA ILE A 183 -17.65 -18.90 -1.83
C ILE A 183 -17.78 -19.45 -3.27
N LYS A 184 -18.74 -18.94 -4.03
CA LYS A 184 -18.88 -19.33 -5.46
C LYS A 184 -17.69 -18.87 -6.28
N GLU A 185 -17.22 -17.63 -6.05
CA GLU A 185 -16.02 -17.09 -6.70
C GLU A 185 -14.77 -17.88 -6.34
N ILE A 186 -14.56 -18.21 -5.05
CA ILE A 186 -13.43 -19.04 -4.59
C ILE A 186 -13.41 -20.39 -5.33
N ARG A 187 -14.52 -21.09 -5.42
CA ARG A 187 -14.62 -22.37 -6.13
C ARG A 187 -14.38 -22.23 -7.63
N TYR A 188 -14.91 -21.16 -8.24
CA TYR A 188 -14.67 -20.86 -9.66
C TYR A 188 -13.19 -20.59 -9.94
N VAL A 189 -12.52 -19.79 -9.09
CA VAL A 189 -11.09 -19.50 -9.21
C VAL A 189 -10.27 -20.79 -9.04
N ALA A 190 -10.60 -21.65 -8.08
CA ALA A 190 -9.92 -22.91 -7.87
C ALA A 190 -9.97 -23.81 -9.11
N GLU A 191 -11.12 -23.93 -9.74
CA GLU A 191 -11.26 -24.72 -10.99
C GLU A 191 -10.51 -24.05 -12.17
N SER A 192 -10.57 -22.73 -12.27
CA SER A 192 -9.89 -21.96 -13.34
C SER A 192 -8.37 -22.01 -13.23
N MET A 193 -7.84 -22.15 -12.00
CA MET A 193 -6.41 -22.21 -11.71
C MET A 193 -5.88 -23.63 -11.50
N LYS A 194 -6.69 -24.64 -11.81
CA LYS A 194 -6.32 -26.04 -11.65
C LYS A 194 -5.02 -26.40 -12.36
N GLY A 195 -4.13 -27.10 -11.65
CA GLY A 195 -2.81 -27.49 -12.15
C GLY A 195 -1.72 -26.40 -11.99
N ARG A 196 -2.06 -25.21 -11.47
CA ARG A 196 -1.08 -24.18 -11.10
C ARG A 196 -0.85 -24.20 -9.59
N ARG A 197 0.37 -23.87 -9.17
CA ARG A 197 0.76 -23.82 -7.75
C ARG A 197 0.23 -22.55 -7.10
N LEU A 198 -0.47 -22.70 -5.97
CA LEU A 198 -0.86 -21.59 -5.11
C LEU A 198 0.26 -21.31 -4.10
N ASP A 199 0.92 -20.17 -4.22
CA ASP A 199 2.07 -19.81 -3.39
C ASP A 199 1.66 -19.11 -2.09
N THR A 200 0.66 -18.22 -2.14
CA THR A 200 0.18 -17.49 -0.95
C THR A 200 -1.31 -17.24 -1.01
N VAL A 201 -1.93 -17.14 0.16
CA VAL A 201 -3.31 -16.68 0.33
C VAL A 201 -3.31 -15.46 1.25
N TYR A 202 -3.97 -14.40 0.81
CA TYR A 202 -4.12 -13.18 1.59
C TYR A 202 -5.58 -12.75 1.65
N MET A 203 -6.14 -12.71 2.86
CA MET A 203 -7.49 -12.19 3.11
C MET A 203 -7.40 -10.79 3.71
N GLY A 204 -7.88 -9.81 2.96
CA GLY A 204 -7.77 -8.40 3.32
C GLY A 204 -8.91 -7.56 2.77
N GLY A 205 -8.64 -6.29 2.49
CA GLY A 205 -9.58 -5.34 1.89
C GLY A 205 -10.07 -4.28 2.87
N GLY A 206 -11.30 -4.38 3.33
CA GLY A 206 -11.80 -3.56 4.43
C GLY A 206 -11.28 -4.10 5.77
N THR A 207 -12.01 -5.05 6.35
CA THR A 207 -11.60 -5.72 7.59
C THR A 207 -12.17 -7.13 7.63
N PRO A 208 -11.40 -8.17 7.31
CA PRO A 208 -11.89 -9.56 7.30
C PRO A 208 -12.55 -10.01 8.59
N THR A 209 -12.05 -9.55 9.73
CA THR A 209 -12.60 -9.87 11.04
C THR A 209 -13.93 -9.15 11.38
N THR A 210 -14.51 -8.40 10.44
CA THR A 210 -15.93 -8.00 10.53
C THR A 210 -16.87 -9.18 10.33
N LEU A 211 -16.43 -10.22 9.64
CA LEU A 211 -17.15 -11.49 9.57
C LEU A 211 -17.25 -12.13 10.95
N SER A 212 -18.34 -12.82 11.24
CA SER A 212 -18.47 -13.65 12.44
C SER A 212 -17.48 -14.83 12.41
N ALA A 213 -17.24 -15.45 13.56
CA ALA A 213 -16.39 -16.65 13.65
C ALA A 213 -16.91 -17.75 12.72
N ALA A 214 -18.21 -17.98 12.65
CA ALA A 214 -18.82 -18.98 11.76
C ALA A 214 -18.65 -18.64 10.27
N GLN A 215 -18.74 -17.35 9.90
CA GLN A 215 -18.52 -16.92 8.52
C GLN A 215 -17.05 -17.03 8.12
N LEU A 216 -16.10 -16.68 9.01
CA LEU A 216 -14.66 -16.89 8.80
C LEU A 216 -14.34 -18.36 8.61
N ASP A 217 -14.86 -19.22 9.51
CA ASP A 217 -14.70 -20.67 9.45
C ASP A 217 -15.21 -21.23 8.11
N LYS A 218 -16.42 -20.82 7.70
CA LYS A 218 -17.02 -21.20 6.42
C LYS A 218 -16.16 -20.83 5.21
N VAL A 219 -15.61 -19.61 5.17
CA VAL A 219 -14.77 -19.16 4.05
C VAL A 219 -13.44 -19.90 4.03
N LEU A 220 -12.78 -20.03 5.19
CA LEU A 220 -11.48 -20.69 5.29
C LEU A 220 -11.59 -22.19 4.99
N THR A 221 -12.65 -22.86 5.45
CA THR A 221 -12.95 -24.25 5.09
C THR A 221 -13.04 -24.43 3.56
N VAL A 222 -13.76 -23.53 2.87
CA VAL A 222 -13.86 -23.61 1.42
C VAL A 222 -12.51 -23.35 0.73
N VAL A 223 -11.66 -22.51 1.26
CA VAL A 223 -10.29 -22.34 0.75
C VAL A 223 -9.49 -23.62 0.88
N GLU A 224 -9.53 -24.28 2.05
CA GLU A 224 -8.83 -25.55 2.30
C GLU A 224 -9.37 -26.71 1.43
N GLU A 225 -10.68 -26.75 1.17
CA GLU A 225 -11.31 -27.77 0.32
C GLU A 225 -11.02 -27.55 -1.16
N ALA A 226 -10.95 -26.30 -1.61
CA ALA A 226 -10.89 -25.95 -3.03
C ALA A 226 -9.47 -25.88 -3.59
N PHE A 227 -8.48 -25.59 -2.75
CA PHE A 227 -7.09 -25.42 -3.17
C PHE A 227 -6.13 -26.39 -2.49
N ASP A 228 -5.11 -26.82 -3.23
CA ASP A 228 -3.97 -27.52 -2.63
C ASP A 228 -3.06 -26.49 -1.93
N LEU A 229 -3.11 -26.46 -0.61
CA LEU A 229 -2.31 -25.57 0.22
C LEU A 229 -0.94 -26.18 0.62
N SER A 230 -0.60 -27.36 0.13
CA SER A 230 0.66 -28.05 0.53
C SER A 230 1.91 -27.25 0.16
N ALA A 231 1.87 -26.48 -0.91
CA ALA A 231 2.92 -25.57 -1.36
C ALA A 231 2.71 -24.11 -0.94
N CYS A 232 1.59 -23.82 -0.26
CA CYS A 232 1.27 -22.46 0.19
C CYS A 232 2.21 -22.05 1.33
N ARG A 233 2.99 -21.00 1.11
CA ARG A 233 4.00 -20.54 2.06
C ARG A 233 3.45 -19.61 3.13
N GLU A 234 2.40 -18.87 2.80
CA GLU A 234 1.78 -17.93 3.71
C GLU A 234 0.27 -17.88 3.51
N LEU A 235 -0.46 -18.06 4.59
CA LEU A 235 -1.87 -17.75 4.71
C LEU A 235 -2.01 -16.61 5.71
N THR A 236 -2.32 -15.41 5.18
CA THR A 236 -2.47 -14.18 5.98
C THR A 236 -3.92 -13.77 6.05
N VAL A 237 -4.37 -13.34 7.24
CA VAL A 237 -5.69 -12.72 7.45
C VAL A 237 -5.51 -11.39 8.18
N GLU A 238 -6.02 -10.31 7.60
CA GLU A 238 -6.04 -9.01 8.28
C GLU A 238 -7.04 -9.01 9.44
N ALA A 239 -6.55 -8.74 10.64
CA ALA A 239 -7.31 -8.45 11.83
C ALA A 239 -7.08 -6.99 12.28
N GLY A 240 -6.96 -6.09 11.31
CA GLY A 240 -6.42 -4.75 11.48
C GLY A 240 -7.25 -3.78 12.35
N ARG A 241 -8.44 -4.18 12.76
CA ARG A 241 -9.34 -3.37 13.59
C ARG A 241 -9.61 -4.07 14.92
N PRO A 242 -9.09 -3.56 16.05
CA PRO A 242 -9.32 -4.12 17.39
C PRO A 242 -10.79 -4.28 17.76
N ASP A 243 -11.65 -3.35 17.29
CA ASP A 243 -13.11 -3.38 17.49
C ASP A 243 -13.84 -4.44 16.64
N SER A 244 -13.13 -5.23 15.86
CA SER A 244 -13.70 -6.31 15.04
C SER A 244 -13.28 -7.72 15.48
N VAL A 245 -12.32 -7.86 16.39
CA VAL A 245 -11.80 -9.15 16.82
C VAL A 245 -12.44 -9.67 18.10
N THR A 246 -12.46 -10.99 18.24
CA THR A 246 -12.90 -11.68 19.47
C THR A 246 -12.03 -12.94 19.66
N PRO A 247 -11.94 -13.49 20.90
CA PRO A 247 -11.21 -14.73 21.14
C PRO A 247 -11.63 -15.88 20.21
N ASP A 248 -12.92 -16.02 19.92
CA ASP A 248 -13.43 -17.11 19.07
C ASP A 248 -13.01 -16.94 17.61
N LYS A 249 -12.91 -15.70 17.10
CA LYS A 249 -12.36 -15.45 15.75
C LYS A 249 -10.88 -15.84 15.68
N PHE A 250 -10.08 -15.49 16.66
CA PHE A 250 -8.68 -15.89 16.71
C PHE A 250 -8.52 -17.40 16.82
N LYS A 251 -9.38 -18.12 17.58
CA LYS A 251 -9.40 -19.58 17.60
C LYS A 251 -9.68 -20.18 16.22
N VAL A 252 -10.65 -19.61 15.48
CA VAL A 252 -10.94 -20.03 14.11
C VAL A 252 -9.72 -19.83 13.21
N LEU A 253 -9.10 -18.63 13.23
CA LEU A 253 -7.90 -18.39 12.42
C LEU A 253 -6.77 -19.38 12.76
N LYS A 254 -6.58 -19.69 14.04
CA LYS A 254 -5.58 -20.68 14.47
C LYS A 254 -5.93 -22.10 14.02
N ALA A 255 -7.20 -22.49 14.10
CA ALA A 255 -7.67 -23.82 13.66
C ALA A 255 -7.45 -24.05 12.16
N HIS A 256 -7.55 -23.00 11.34
CA HIS A 256 -7.28 -23.02 9.90
C HIS A 256 -5.81 -22.73 9.54
N ASN A 257 -4.88 -22.88 10.49
CA ASN A 257 -3.45 -22.70 10.26
C ASN A 257 -3.09 -21.34 9.63
N VAL A 258 -3.84 -20.28 9.93
CA VAL A 258 -3.46 -18.92 9.52
C VAL A 258 -2.09 -18.61 10.10
N GLY A 259 -1.10 -18.46 9.21
CA GLY A 259 0.30 -18.32 9.60
C GLY A 259 0.66 -16.88 9.96
N ARG A 260 -0.11 -15.90 9.52
CA ARG A 260 0.14 -14.48 9.78
C ARG A 260 -1.16 -13.71 9.93
N ILE A 261 -1.19 -12.77 10.87
CA ILE A 261 -2.27 -11.80 11.00
C ILE A 261 -1.71 -10.38 11.05
N SER A 262 -2.57 -9.38 10.85
CA SER A 262 -2.23 -7.99 11.15
C SER A 262 -3.12 -7.43 12.26
N ILE A 263 -2.55 -6.64 13.16
CA ILE A 263 -3.26 -5.80 14.14
C ILE A 263 -2.73 -4.39 13.94
N ASN A 264 -3.57 -3.49 13.41
CA ASN A 264 -3.10 -2.22 12.88
C ASN A 264 -3.48 -1.05 13.80
N PRO A 265 -2.58 -0.61 14.70
CA PRO A 265 -2.84 0.56 15.54
C PRO A 265 -3.02 1.83 14.72
N GLN A 266 -2.24 2.02 13.66
CA GLN A 266 -2.01 3.23 12.89
C GLN A 266 -1.35 4.33 13.73
N THR A 267 -1.78 4.51 14.97
CA THR A 267 -1.20 5.35 16.02
C THR A 267 -1.58 4.80 17.40
N MET A 268 -0.77 5.11 18.39
CA MET A 268 -1.06 4.83 19.82
C MET A 268 -1.46 6.11 20.59
N ASN A 269 -1.92 7.14 19.86
CA ASN A 269 -2.41 8.38 20.44
C ASN A 269 -3.93 8.41 20.35
N GLN A 270 -4.63 8.33 21.51
CA GLN A 270 -6.09 8.24 21.55
C GLN A 270 -6.78 9.40 20.81
N LYS A 271 -6.29 10.62 21.03
CA LYS A 271 -6.83 11.82 20.39
C LYS A 271 -6.82 11.70 18.86
N THR A 272 -5.77 11.12 18.32
CA THR A 272 -5.65 10.91 16.86
C THR A 272 -6.55 9.79 16.39
N LEU A 273 -6.68 8.68 17.13
CA LEU A 273 -7.64 7.60 16.84
C LEU A 273 -9.06 8.15 16.70
N ASP A 274 -9.48 8.98 17.66
CA ASP A 274 -10.80 9.62 17.64
C ASP A 274 -10.96 10.53 16.40
N LEU A 275 -9.95 11.33 16.09
CA LEU A 275 -9.95 12.25 14.94
C LEU A 275 -10.05 11.53 13.59
N ILE A 276 -9.35 10.41 13.43
CA ILE A 276 -9.38 9.63 12.18
C ILE A 276 -10.56 8.66 12.08
N GLY A 277 -11.50 8.70 13.04
CA GLY A 277 -12.73 7.92 13.02
C GLY A 277 -12.58 6.46 13.42
N ARG A 278 -11.51 6.11 14.16
CA ARG A 278 -11.34 4.81 14.79
C ARG A 278 -11.95 4.79 16.18
N LYS A 279 -13.03 4.01 16.36
CA LYS A 279 -13.85 4.04 17.59
C LYS A 279 -13.35 3.15 18.73
N HIS A 280 -12.16 2.59 18.60
CA HIS A 280 -11.51 1.79 19.64
C HIS A 280 -10.46 2.60 20.39
N THR A 281 -10.10 2.12 21.56
CA THR A 281 -9.08 2.74 22.42
C THR A 281 -7.69 2.15 22.16
N VAL A 282 -6.66 2.83 22.66
CA VAL A 282 -5.29 2.29 22.71
C VAL A 282 -5.25 0.98 23.50
N GLU A 283 -6.05 0.87 24.58
CA GLU A 283 -6.13 -0.35 25.38
C GLU A 283 -6.75 -1.51 24.58
N ASP A 284 -7.74 -1.24 23.71
CA ASP A 284 -8.32 -2.27 22.84
C ASP A 284 -7.28 -2.83 21.86
N ILE A 285 -6.34 -2.01 21.40
CA ILE A 285 -5.22 -2.47 20.56
C ILE A 285 -4.34 -3.45 21.32
N LYS A 286 -3.95 -3.11 22.57
CA LYS A 286 -3.13 -3.97 23.43
C LYS A 286 -3.85 -5.27 23.76
N ASN A 287 -5.14 -5.19 24.07
CA ASN A 287 -5.97 -6.35 24.35
C ASN A 287 -6.13 -7.26 23.14
N ALA A 288 -6.35 -6.70 21.94
CA ALA A 288 -6.41 -7.48 20.70
C ALA A 288 -5.10 -8.22 20.43
N TYR A 289 -3.96 -7.55 20.66
CA TYR A 289 -2.65 -8.17 20.54
C TYR A 289 -2.45 -9.31 21.54
N ALA A 290 -2.79 -9.10 22.81
CA ALA A 290 -2.70 -10.13 23.85
C ALA A 290 -3.59 -11.34 23.53
N MET A 291 -4.85 -11.12 23.13
CA MET A 291 -5.78 -12.18 22.72
C MET A 291 -5.25 -13.00 21.54
N ALA A 292 -4.59 -12.36 20.56
CA ALA A 292 -3.99 -13.06 19.43
C ALA A 292 -2.85 -13.97 19.89
N ARG A 293 -1.96 -13.48 20.77
CA ARG A 293 -0.88 -14.27 21.36
C ARG A 293 -1.41 -15.44 22.19
N GLU A 294 -2.42 -15.23 23.00
CA GLU A 294 -3.07 -16.29 23.77
C GLU A 294 -3.69 -17.38 22.89
N ALA A 295 -4.20 -17.01 21.72
CA ALA A 295 -4.69 -17.95 20.72
C ALA A 295 -3.58 -18.70 19.97
N GLY A 296 -2.30 -18.37 20.22
CA GLY A 296 -1.12 -18.98 19.57
C GLY A 296 -0.86 -18.46 18.16
N LEU A 297 -1.30 -17.24 17.85
CA LEU A 297 -0.97 -16.53 16.60
C LEU A 297 0.30 -15.70 16.83
N ASP A 298 1.45 -16.26 16.41
CA ASP A 298 2.77 -15.75 16.77
C ASP A 298 3.42 -14.87 15.70
N ASN A 299 2.89 -14.81 14.49
CA ASN A 299 3.37 -13.92 13.43
C ASN A 299 2.38 -12.76 13.24
N ILE A 300 2.62 -11.68 13.97
CA ILE A 300 1.76 -10.50 13.98
C ILE A 300 2.48 -9.33 13.31
N ASN A 301 1.86 -8.78 12.26
CA ASN A 301 2.24 -7.50 11.69
C ASN A 301 1.47 -6.37 12.36
N MET A 302 2.11 -5.23 12.57
CA MET A 302 1.46 -3.99 12.95
C MET A 302 1.68 -2.93 11.87
N ASP A 303 0.65 -2.11 11.62
CA ASP A 303 0.79 -0.95 10.73
C ASP A 303 0.73 0.34 11.53
N MET A 304 1.58 1.30 11.15
CA MET A 304 1.48 2.68 11.62
C MET A 304 1.52 3.65 10.44
N ILE A 305 0.96 4.83 10.65
CA ILE A 305 0.90 5.89 9.63
C ILE A 305 1.64 7.12 10.14
N LEU A 306 2.54 7.65 9.31
CA LEU A 306 3.19 8.94 9.52
C LEU A 306 2.39 10.04 8.82
N GLY A 307 2.29 11.21 9.46
CA GLY A 307 1.59 12.37 8.87
C GLY A 307 0.10 12.40 9.17
N LEU A 308 -0.38 11.65 10.17
CA LEU A 308 -1.76 11.74 10.62
C LEU A 308 -2.08 13.16 11.15
N PRO A 309 -3.32 13.64 10.96
CA PRO A 309 -3.72 14.96 11.41
C PRO A 309 -3.48 15.17 12.91
N GLY A 310 -2.77 16.24 13.25
CA GLY A 310 -2.49 16.62 14.63
C GLY A 310 -1.32 15.86 15.27
N GLU A 311 -0.59 15.03 14.53
CA GLU A 311 0.62 14.36 15.01
C GLU A 311 1.89 15.06 14.53
N GLY A 312 2.85 15.16 15.43
CA GLY A 312 4.22 15.56 15.19
C GLY A 312 5.19 14.42 15.49
N VAL A 313 6.44 14.79 15.68
CA VAL A 313 7.52 13.84 15.92
C VAL A 313 7.34 13.09 17.26
N ASP A 314 6.83 13.77 18.29
CA ASP A 314 6.66 13.19 19.63
C ASP A 314 5.59 12.11 19.64
N GLU A 315 4.46 12.33 18.94
CA GLU A 315 3.38 11.33 18.80
C GLU A 315 3.84 10.10 18.01
N VAL A 316 4.67 10.32 16.99
CA VAL A 316 5.26 9.21 16.21
C VAL A 316 6.20 8.39 17.10
N TYR A 317 7.08 9.02 17.88
CA TYR A 317 7.97 8.31 18.81
C TYR A 317 7.19 7.60 19.92
N HIS A 318 6.11 8.20 20.44
CA HIS A 318 5.25 7.54 21.39
C HIS A 318 4.68 6.24 20.78
N THR A 319 4.12 6.30 19.59
CA THR A 319 3.56 5.13 18.87
C THR A 319 4.63 4.06 18.64
N LEU A 320 5.83 4.45 18.19
CA LEU A 320 6.95 3.50 17.98
C LEU A 320 7.37 2.81 19.28
N ASN A 321 7.44 3.53 20.40
CA ASN A 321 7.81 2.96 21.68
C ASN A 321 6.77 1.96 22.20
N GLU A 322 5.47 2.27 22.05
CA GLU A 322 4.39 1.35 22.41
C GLU A 322 4.43 0.07 21.55
N ILE A 323 4.60 0.20 20.23
CA ILE A 323 4.72 -0.95 19.32
C ILE A 323 5.97 -1.78 19.66
N LYS A 324 7.10 -1.11 19.93
CA LYS A 324 8.35 -1.79 20.31
C LYS A 324 8.20 -2.58 21.62
N ALA A 325 7.41 -2.07 22.57
CA ALA A 325 7.13 -2.78 23.83
C ALA A 325 6.29 -4.05 23.60
N MET A 326 5.37 -4.04 22.65
CA MET A 326 4.58 -5.22 22.27
C MET A 326 5.37 -6.26 21.48
N ARG A 327 6.45 -5.88 20.78
CA ARG A 327 7.36 -6.75 20.02
C ARG A 327 6.66 -7.60 18.95
N PRO A 328 5.96 -6.97 17.98
CA PRO A 328 5.45 -7.71 16.82
C PRO A 328 6.60 -8.24 15.95
N GLU A 329 6.33 -9.26 15.15
CA GLU A 329 7.30 -9.85 14.22
C GLU A 329 7.60 -8.93 13.04
N SER A 330 6.64 -8.08 12.68
CA SER A 330 6.86 -7.07 11.62
C SER A 330 6.09 -5.78 11.89
N LEU A 331 6.62 -4.70 11.36
CA LEU A 331 6.02 -3.36 11.39
C LEU A 331 6.01 -2.81 9.97
N THR A 332 4.84 -2.38 9.51
CA THR A 332 4.68 -1.63 8.27
C THR A 332 4.48 -0.16 8.61
N VAL A 333 5.24 0.71 7.98
CA VAL A 333 5.14 2.16 8.17
C VAL A 333 4.66 2.79 6.87
N HIS A 334 3.49 3.41 6.91
CA HIS A 334 2.92 4.17 5.80
C HIS A 334 3.13 5.66 5.99
N SER A 335 3.19 6.38 4.89
CA SER A 335 3.22 7.85 4.87
C SER A 335 1.93 8.36 4.23
N LEU A 336 1.25 9.27 4.89
CA LEU A 336 0.03 9.91 4.40
C LEU A 336 0.33 11.09 3.48
#